data_e6d5bcb0a85519c58d80fc5dfbf9f0bc
#
_entry.id   e6d5bcb0a85519c58d80fc5dfbf9f0bc
#
_cell.length_a   1.000
_cell.length_b   1.000
_cell.length_c   1.000
_cell.angle_alpha   90.00
_cell.angle_beta   90.00
_cell.angle_gamma   90.00
#
_symmetry.space_group_name_H-M   'P 1'
#
loop_
_entity.id
_entity.type
_entity.pdbx_description
1 polymer ?
#
loop_
_entity_poly.entity_id
_entity_poly.type
_entity_poly.pdbx_seq_one_letter_code
_entity_poly.pdbx_strand_id
1 'polypeptide(L)'
;MRKFGMVLLALFLALPVRAAEQGERRKVELPEMMKQHMLSNMRDHLATINQIQALLGQGKLDQAGDVAEERLGMSSLAAHNAAHMAPYMPPEMQTTGTEMHHAASRFAMTAKEGDLPRALESLSHVTTQCVACHAGYRLN
;
A
#
# COMPACT_ATOMS: atom_id res chain seq x y z
N MET A 1 -61.21 3.39 28.51
CA MET A 1 -60.67 3.26 27.11
C MET A 1 -59.18 3.05 27.20
N ARG A 2 -58.67 1.82 27.15
CA ARG A 2 -57.23 1.47 27.28
C ARG A 2 -56.62 1.40 25.88
N LYS A 3 -55.69 2.30 25.55
CA LYS A 3 -54.97 2.28 24.29
C LYS A 3 -53.81 1.28 24.40
N PHE A 4 -53.90 0.17 23.67
CA PHE A 4 -52.81 -0.80 23.48
C PHE A 4 -51.84 -0.22 22.48
N GLY A 5 -50.64 0.13 22.97
CA GLY A 5 -49.51 0.48 22.12
C GLY A 5 -48.81 -0.78 21.64
N MET A 6 -48.83 -1.00 20.33
CA MET A 6 -48.18 -2.11 19.66
C MET A 6 -46.68 -1.76 19.48
N VAL A 7 -45.80 -2.41 20.27
CA VAL A 7 -44.35 -2.29 20.11
C VAL A 7 -43.89 -3.20 18.99
N LEU A 8 -43.51 -2.60 17.85
CA LEU A 8 -42.91 -3.34 16.74
C LEU A 8 -41.44 -3.61 17.11
N LEU A 9 -41.12 -4.86 17.45
CA LEU A 9 -39.77 -5.34 17.67
C LEU A 9 -39.13 -5.60 16.30
N ALA A 10 -38.28 -4.67 15.83
CA ALA A 10 -37.52 -4.83 14.62
C ALA A 10 -36.39 -5.84 14.87
N LEU A 11 -36.54 -7.04 14.31
CA LEU A 11 -35.53 -8.10 14.35
C LEU A 11 -34.40 -7.73 13.33
N PHE A 12 -33.29 -7.18 13.79
CA PHE A 12 -32.10 -6.99 12.98
C PHE A 12 -31.45 -8.34 12.70
N LEU A 13 -31.69 -8.90 11.51
CA LEU A 13 -30.93 -10.04 10.99
C LEU A 13 -29.49 -9.57 10.73
N ALA A 14 -28.58 -9.86 11.66
CA ALA A 14 -27.15 -9.72 11.45
C ALA A 14 -26.72 -10.77 10.41
N LEU A 15 -26.57 -10.34 9.16
CA LEU A 15 -25.95 -11.18 8.14
C LEU A 15 -24.49 -11.39 8.54
N PRO A 16 -23.99 -12.65 8.55
CA PRO A 16 -22.57 -12.87 8.79
C PRO A 16 -21.77 -12.22 7.65
N VAL A 17 -20.95 -11.23 8.00
CA VAL A 17 -19.91 -10.73 7.09
C VAL A 17 -18.97 -11.90 6.86
N ARG A 18 -19.11 -12.58 5.74
CA ARG A 18 -18.09 -13.52 5.29
C ARG A 18 -16.82 -12.70 5.03
N ALA A 19 -15.82 -12.87 5.89
CA ALA A 19 -14.48 -12.52 5.51
C ALA A 19 -14.19 -13.25 4.18
N ALA A 20 -13.85 -12.48 3.13
CA ALA A 20 -13.45 -13.07 1.86
C ALA A 20 -12.40 -14.12 2.17
N GLU A 21 -12.58 -15.36 1.69
CA GLU A 21 -11.57 -16.40 1.74
C GLU A 21 -10.32 -15.80 1.06
N GLN A 22 -9.35 -15.41 1.88
CA GLN A 22 -8.04 -15.02 1.36
C GLN A 22 -7.44 -16.31 0.81
N GLY A 23 -7.44 -16.45 -0.51
CA GLY A 23 -6.76 -17.52 -1.20
C GLY A 23 -5.34 -17.65 -0.64
N GLU A 24 -4.80 -18.89 -0.60
CA GLU A 24 -3.49 -19.12 -0.02
C GLU A 24 -2.45 -18.28 -0.76
N ARG A 25 -1.80 -17.34 -0.03
CA ARG A 25 -0.77 -16.47 -0.61
C ARG A 25 0.40 -17.31 -1.12
N ARG A 26 0.81 -17.06 -2.37
CA ARG A 26 1.96 -17.74 -2.98
C ARG A 26 3.22 -17.48 -2.16
N LYS A 27 3.86 -18.56 -1.68
CA LYS A 27 5.16 -18.47 -1.02
C LYS A 27 6.23 -18.11 -2.04
N VAL A 28 7.05 -17.10 -1.73
CA VAL A 28 8.22 -16.71 -2.53
C VAL A 28 9.47 -17.09 -1.76
N GLU A 29 10.32 -17.91 -2.38
CA GLU A 29 11.58 -18.37 -1.79
C GLU A 29 12.72 -17.47 -2.26
N LEU A 30 13.30 -16.75 -1.33
CA LEU A 30 14.47 -15.92 -1.55
C LEU A 30 15.65 -16.50 -0.77
N PRO A 31 16.89 -16.36 -1.29
CA PRO A 31 18.09 -16.57 -0.48
C PRO A 31 18.01 -15.72 0.81
N GLU A 32 18.51 -16.24 1.94
CA GLU A 32 18.28 -15.62 3.24
C GLU A 32 18.71 -14.13 3.29
N MET A 33 19.85 -13.80 2.70
CA MET A 33 20.31 -12.41 2.63
C MET A 33 19.36 -11.52 1.83
N MET A 34 18.81 -12.01 0.73
CA MET A 34 17.82 -11.27 -0.07
C MET A 34 16.48 -11.14 0.64
N LYS A 35 16.07 -12.17 1.38
CA LYS A 35 14.88 -12.12 2.24
C LYS A 35 15.02 -11.03 3.30
N GLN A 36 16.16 -10.96 4.00
CA GLN A 36 16.39 -9.92 5.00
C GLN A 36 16.39 -8.52 4.36
N HIS A 37 16.98 -8.39 3.17
CA HIS A 37 16.97 -7.14 2.43
C HIS A 37 15.54 -6.74 2.01
N MET A 38 14.75 -7.66 1.46
CA MET A 38 13.34 -7.43 1.15
C MET A 38 12.54 -6.96 2.37
N LEU A 39 12.70 -7.65 3.50
CA LEU A 39 12.02 -7.28 4.75
C LEU A 39 12.45 -5.88 5.26
N SER A 40 13.72 -5.51 5.05
CA SER A 40 14.21 -4.17 5.36
C SER A 40 13.55 -3.12 4.47
N ASN A 41 13.49 -3.36 3.16
CA ASN A 41 12.82 -2.46 2.21
C ASN A 41 11.33 -2.29 2.58
N MET A 42 10.62 -3.36 2.93
CA MET A 42 9.21 -3.28 3.32
C MET A 42 8.99 -2.43 4.58
N ARG A 43 9.89 -2.53 5.57
CA ARG A 43 9.85 -1.65 6.76
C ARG A 43 10.13 -0.19 6.41
N ASP A 44 11.08 0.06 5.51
CA ASP A 44 11.37 1.40 5.04
C ASP A 44 10.21 2.00 4.24
N HIS A 45 9.57 1.21 3.38
CA HIS A 45 8.38 1.64 2.64
C HIS A 45 7.26 2.06 3.60
N LEU A 46 6.98 1.29 4.63
CA LEU A 46 5.96 1.65 5.63
C LEU A 46 6.31 2.92 6.39
N ALA A 47 7.58 3.08 6.81
CA ALA A 47 8.06 4.29 7.46
C ALA A 47 7.94 5.51 6.53
N THR A 48 8.22 5.33 5.24
CA THR A 48 8.10 6.38 4.23
C THR A 48 6.65 6.80 4.02
N ILE A 49 5.72 5.86 3.92
CA ILE A 49 4.27 6.16 3.84
C ILE A 49 3.82 6.96 5.06
N ASN A 50 4.24 6.57 6.27
CA ASN A 50 3.94 7.32 7.49
C ASN A 50 4.48 8.76 7.45
N GLN A 51 5.71 8.95 6.97
CA GLN A 51 6.32 10.28 6.81
C GLN A 51 5.56 11.12 5.78
N ILE A 52 5.20 10.56 4.63
CA ILE A 52 4.41 11.22 3.59
C ILE A 52 3.07 11.71 4.18
N GLN A 53 2.35 10.83 4.88
CA GLN A 53 1.07 11.19 5.52
C GLN A 53 1.22 12.32 6.53
N ALA A 54 2.27 12.30 7.35
CA ALA A 54 2.56 13.36 8.31
C ALA A 54 2.84 14.71 7.63
N LEU A 55 3.57 14.71 6.50
CA LEU A 55 3.84 15.91 5.72
C LEU A 55 2.58 16.46 5.05
N LEU A 56 1.76 15.58 4.46
CA LEU A 56 0.47 15.97 3.88
C LEU A 56 -0.46 16.58 4.94
N GLY A 57 -0.52 16.00 6.14
CA GLY A 57 -1.30 16.54 7.26
C GLY A 57 -0.82 17.91 7.76
N GLN A 58 0.46 18.26 7.48
CA GLN A 58 1.04 19.58 7.77
C GLN A 58 0.90 20.56 6.59
N GLY A 59 0.30 20.17 5.47
CA GLY A 59 0.25 20.97 4.25
C GLY A 59 1.58 21.10 3.49
N LYS A 60 2.56 20.24 3.79
CA LYS A 60 3.90 20.24 3.18
C LYS A 60 3.95 19.31 1.97
N LEU A 61 3.14 19.61 0.95
CA LEU A 61 2.93 18.72 -0.19
C LEU A 61 4.21 18.53 -1.02
N ASP A 62 4.99 19.58 -1.25
CA ASP A 62 6.26 19.46 -1.99
C ASP A 62 7.22 18.50 -1.30
N GLN A 63 7.39 18.64 0.03
CA GLN A 63 8.25 17.76 0.82
C GLN A 63 7.73 16.31 0.82
N ALA A 64 6.40 16.12 0.84
CA ALA A 64 5.81 14.78 0.71
C ALA A 64 6.14 14.16 -0.65
N GLY A 65 6.11 14.95 -1.73
CA GLY A 65 6.51 14.53 -3.06
C GLY A 65 8.00 14.16 -3.14
N ASP A 66 8.88 14.98 -2.58
CA ASP A 66 10.33 14.71 -2.57
C ASP A 66 10.66 13.41 -1.84
N VAL A 67 10.10 13.22 -0.63
CA VAL A 67 10.25 11.97 0.15
C VAL A 67 9.73 10.76 -0.62
N ALA A 68 8.59 10.90 -1.31
CA ALA A 68 8.02 9.80 -2.09
C ALA A 68 8.92 9.41 -3.26
N GLU A 69 9.44 10.37 -4.04
CA GLU A 69 10.32 10.06 -5.17
C GLU A 69 11.63 9.44 -4.71
N GLU A 70 12.26 10.01 -3.69
CA GLU A 70 13.57 9.55 -3.20
C GLU A 70 13.50 8.14 -2.63
N ARG A 71 12.44 7.79 -1.90
CA ARG A 71 12.38 6.55 -1.12
C ARG A 71 11.40 5.49 -1.64
N LEU A 72 10.45 5.86 -2.49
CA LEU A 72 9.47 4.94 -3.08
C LEU A 72 9.39 5.03 -4.61
N GLY A 73 9.79 6.16 -5.20
CA GLY A 73 9.70 6.39 -6.64
C GLY A 73 10.72 5.58 -7.43
N MET A 74 10.72 5.77 -8.74
CA MET A 74 11.66 5.10 -9.64
C MET A 74 13.12 5.38 -9.32
N SER A 75 13.41 6.53 -8.71
CA SER A 75 14.76 6.91 -8.25
C SER A 75 15.31 6.00 -7.15
N SER A 76 14.44 5.30 -6.40
CA SER A 76 14.82 4.44 -5.28
C SER A 76 15.25 3.02 -5.68
N LEU A 77 15.04 2.61 -6.94
CA LEU A 77 15.26 1.22 -7.38
C LEU A 77 16.68 0.70 -7.13
N ALA A 78 17.70 1.54 -7.29
CA ALA A 78 19.09 1.16 -7.03
C ALA A 78 19.33 0.92 -5.53
N ALA A 79 18.81 1.79 -4.66
CA ALA A 79 18.91 1.64 -3.21
C ALA A 79 18.18 0.40 -2.70
N HIS A 80 17.07 0.02 -3.35
CA HIS A 80 16.31 -1.19 -3.05
C HIS A 80 16.94 -2.47 -3.62
N ASN A 81 18.04 -2.37 -4.34
CA ASN A 81 18.73 -3.51 -4.97
C ASN A 81 17.79 -4.34 -5.88
N ALA A 82 16.85 -3.67 -6.55
CA ALA A 82 15.76 -4.29 -7.29
C ALA A 82 16.25 -5.24 -8.37
N ALA A 83 17.28 -4.86 -9.13
CA ALA A 83 17.85 -5.68 -10.21
C ALA A 83 18.41 -7.03 -9.71
N HIS A 84 18.99 -7.08 -8.50
CA HIS A 84 19.51 -8.30 -7.92
C HIS A 84 18.41 -9.22 -7.38
N MET A 85 17.29 -8.66 -6.94
CA MET A 85 16.17 -9.43 -6.42
C MET A 85 15.25 -9.98 -7.52
N ALA A 86 15.17 -9.30 -8.66
CA ALA A 86 14.26 -9.65 -9.75
C ALA A 86 14.32 -11.14 -10.17
N PRO A 87 15.49 -11.79 -10.35
CA PRO A 87 15.55 -13.20 -10.78
C PRO A 87 14.89 -14.20 -9.82
N TYR A 88 14.69 -13.81 -8.56
CA TYR A 88 14.10 -14.67 -7.51
C TYR A 88 12.61 -14.40 -7.29
N MET A 89 12.06 -13.39 -7.97
CA MET A 89 10.66 -12.99 -7.80
C MET A 89 9.81 -13.50 -8.97
N PRO A 90 8.58 -13.97 -8.72
CA PRO A 90 7.62 -14.24 -9.79
C PRO A 90 7.42 -13.01 -10.70
N PRO A 91 7.23 -13.17 -12.01
CA PRO A 91 7.06 -12.04 -12.94
C PRO A 91 5.95 -11.08 -12.53
N GLU A 92 4.81 -11.60 -12.05
CA GLU A 92 3.67 -10.79 -11.62
C GLU A 92 4.00 -9.98 -10.35
N MET A 93 4.82 -10.54 -9.45
CA MET A 93 5.31 -9.83 -8.27
C MET A 93 6.27 -8.70 -8.66
N GLN A 94 7.15 -8.94 -9.65
CA GLN A 94 8.03 -7.90 -10.19
C GLN A 94 7.22 -6.76 -10.81
N THR A 95 6.20 -7.10 -11.61
CA THR A 95 5.30 -6.11 -12.24
C THR A 95 4.62 -5.26 -11.16
N THR A 96 4.01 -5.89 -10.14
CA THR A 96 3.34 -5.17 -9.05
C THR A 96 4.30 -4.26 -8.29
N GLY A 97 5.53 -4.72 -8.02
CA GLY A 97 6.57 -3.91 -7.39
C GLY A 97 6.96 -2.70 -8.24
N THR A 98 7.18 -2.91 -9.55
CA THR A 98 7.51 -1.83 -10.48
C THR A 98 6.38 -0.80 -10.59
N GLU A 99 5.12 -1.26 -10.66
CA GLU A 99 3.96 -0.37 -10.67
C GLU A 99 3.82 0.45 -9.38
N MET A 100 4.22 -0.08 -8.24
CA MET A 100 4.28 0.67 -6.99
C MET A 100 5.28 1.84 -7.11
N HIS A 101 6.49 1.61 -7.63
CA HIS A 101 7.49 2.65 -7.84
C HIS A 101 7.02 3.71 -8.85
N HIS A 102 6.39 3.29 -9.96
CA HIS A 102 5.77 4.23 -10.90
C HIS A 102 4.65 5.05 -10.26
N ALA A 103 3.80 4.43 -9.45
CA ALA A 103 2.74 5.14 -8.74
C ALA A 103 3.30 6.17 -7.75
N ALA A 104 4.39 5.85 -7.05
CA ALA A 104 5.06 6.76 -6.14
C ALA A 104 5.68 7.97 -6.88
N SER A 105 6.29 7.77 -8.05
CA SER A 105 6.77 8.88 -8.87
C SER A 105 5.62 9.76 -9.40
N ARG A 106 4.49 9.16 -9.78
CA ARG A 106 3.28 9.93 -10.14
C ARG A 106 2.75 10.73 -8.96
N PHE A 107 2.68 10.13 -7.79
CA PHE A 107 2.29 10.83 -6.57
C PHE A 107 3.22 12.01 -6.29
N ALA A 108 4.54 11.83 -6.43
CA ALA A 108 5.53 12.90 -6.21
C ALA A 108 5.27 14.12 -7.12
N MET A 109 4.90 13.89 -8.37
CA MET A 109 4.52 14.97 -9.29
C MET A 109 3.20 15.62 -8.88
N THR A 110 2.17 14.84 -8.59
CA THR A 110 0.85 15.35 -8.22
C THR A 110 0.87 16.14 -6.91
N ALA A 111 1.65 15.71 -5.92
CA ALA A 111 1.79 16.44 -4.66
C ALA A 111 2.34 17.86 -4.87
N LYS A 112 3.26 18.06 -5.81
CA LYS A 112 3.83 19.37 -6.17
C LYS A 112 2.85 20.31 -6.89
N GLU A 113 1.68 19.82 -7.31
CA GLU A 113 0.60 20.68 -7.83
C GLU A 113 -0.13 21.45 -6.71
N GLY A 114 0.09 21.09 -5.43
CA GLY A 114 -0.46 21.78 -4.27
C GLY A 114 -1.92 21.44 -3.94
N ASP A 115 -2.53 20.46 -4.61
CA ASP A 115 -3.91 20.01 -4.38
C ASP A 115 -3.90 18.76 -3.48
N LEU A 116 -4.23 18.94 -2.19
CA LEU A 116 -4.24 17.86 -1.21
C LEU A 116 -5.22 16.71 -1.55
N PRO A 117 -6.47 16.94 -1.95
CA PRO A 117 -7.37 15.88 -2.40
C PRO A 117 -6.78 15.03 -3.53
N ARG A 118 -6.23 15.65 -4.56
CA ARG A 118 -5.58 14.95 -5.69
C ARG A 118 -4.34 14.20 -5.26
N ALA A 119 -3.53 14.77 -4.37
CA ALA A 119 -2.37 14.10 -3.79
C ALA A 119 -2.78 12.84 -3.00
N LEU A 120 -3.82 12.91 -2.18
CA LEU A 120 -4.34 11.76 -1.44
C LEU A 120 -4.89 10.67 -2.38
N GLU A 121 -5.61 11.02 -3.44
CA GLU A 121 -6.05 10.09 -4.47
C GLU A 121 -4.85 9.40 -5.13
N SER A 122 -3.84 10.17 -5.53
CA SER A 122 -2.62 9.62 -6.14
C SER A 122 -1.84 8.72 -5.16
N LEU A 123 -1.77 9.06 -3.86
CA LEU A 123 -1.15 8.21 -2.83
C LEU A 123 -1.91 6.88 -2.67
N SER A 124 -3.23 6.88 -2.84
CA SER A 124 -4.01 5.65 -2.77
C SER A 124 -3.60 4.62 -3.84
N HIS A 125 -3.17 5.06 -5.02
CA HIS A 125 -2.65 4.17 -6.05
C HIS A 125 -1.33 3.50 -5.63
N VAL A 126 -0.47 4.16 -4.86
CA VAL A 126 0.75 3.56 -4.28
C VAL A 126 0.36 2.45 -3.32
N THR A 127 -0.51 2.74 -2.35
CA THR A 127 -0.90 1.75 -1.33
C THR A 127 -1.73 0.61 -1.91
N THR A 128 -2.47 0.83 -3.01
CA THR A 128 -3.15 -0.24 -3.76
C THR A 128 -2.16 -1.32 -4.22
N GLN A 129 -0.98 -0.93 -4.72
CA GLN A 129 0.04 -1.91 -5.12
C GLN A 129 0.62 -2.67 -3.92
N CYS A 130 0.78 -2.00 -2.77
CA CYS A 130 1.18 -2.67 -1.53
C CYS A 130 0.16 -3.74 -1.12
N VAL A 131 -1.13 -3.39 -1.14
CA VAL A 131 -2.22 -4.31 -0.81
C VAL A 131 -2.27 -5.49 -1.80
N ALA A 132 -2.17 -5.23 -3.10
CA ALA A 132 -2.20 -6.26 -4.13
C ALA A 132 -1.04 -7.27 -3.97
N CYS A 133 0.18 -6.78 -3.75
CA CYS A 133 1.34 -7.63 -3.52
C CYS A 133 1.18 -8.47 -2.24
N HIS A 134 0.79 -7.86 -1.12
CA HIS A 134 0.65 -8.53 0.17
C HIS A 134 -0.56 -9.47 0.23
N ALA A 135 -1.56 -9.29 -0.61
CA ALA A 135 -2.66 -10.23 -0.78
C ALA A 135 -2.26 -11.48 -1.56
N GLY A 136 -1.35 -11.34 -2.54
CA GLY A 136 -0.95 -12.44 -3.42
C GLY A 136 0.27 -13.23 -2.94
N TYR A 137 1.18 -12.61 -2.20
CA TYR A 137 2.49 -13.19 -1.87
C TYR A 137 2.82 -13.16 -0.39
N ARG A 138 3.67 -14.09 0.03
CA ARG A 138 4.29 -14.12 1.37
C ARG A 138 5.72 -14.62 1.28
N LEU A 139 6.56 -14.14 2.15
CA LEU A 139 7.84 -14.76 2.52
C LEU A 139 7.62 -15.74 3.67
N ASN A 140 8.55 -16.66 3.86
CA ASN A 140 8.41 -17.65 4.96
C ASN A 140 8.49 -16.99 6.32
#